data_1542780fc3c449a2d61d13fbcac7b882
#
_entry.id   1542780fc3c449a2d61d13fbcac7b882
#
_cell.length_a   1.000
_cell.length_b   1.000
_cell.length_c   1.000
_cell.angle_alpha   90.00
_cell.angle_beta   90.00
_cell.angle_gamma   90.00
#
_symmetry.space_group_name_H-M   'P 1'
#
loop_
_entity.id
_entity.type
_entity.pdbx_description
1 polymer ?
#
loop_
_entity_poly.entity_id
_entity_poly.type
_entity_poly.pdbx_seq_one_letter_code
_entity_poly.pdbx_strand_id
1 'polypeptide(L)'
;LAAARGLDLDFHADESGDPEARALAAIAEAKLRHRFAGTVTVGHCCSLAVQDEATIARTLDLVAEAGVNVVSLPMCNLYLQGRRSRGTPRWRGVTLVHEMAARGIPVSVASDNCRDPFFGYGDHDGLEVFTQAVRICHLDRPFGAWPNAIARTPAAVMGIEGAGRIAVGLPADLV
;
A
#
# COMPACT_ATOMS: atom_id res chain seq x y z
N LEU A 1 3.46 10.79 21.43
CA LEU A 1 2.60 9.82 22.13
C LEU A 1 2.98 8.39 21.76
N ALA A 2 3.01 8.02 20.46
CA ALA A 2 3.36 6.68 19.98
C ALA A 2 4.76 6.26 20.45
N ALA A 3 5.78 7.09 20.21
CA ALA A 3 7.16 6.83 20.65
C ALA A 3 7.26 6.56 22.15
N ALA A 4 6.55 7.33 22.97
CA ALA A 4 6.56 7.17 24.43
C ALA A 4 5.87 5.88 24.91
N ARG A 5 5.12 5.21 24.03
CA ARG A 5 4.38 3.98 24.33
C ARG A 5 4.85 2.77 23.54
N GLY A 6 5.90 2.91 22.72
CA GLY A 6 6.40 1.85 21.87
C GLY A 6 5.37 1.35 20.84
N LEU A 7 4.51 2.24 20.34
CA LEU A 7 3.49 1.89 19.36
C LEU A 7 3.98 2.17 17.94
N ASP A 8 3.59 1.33 17.01
CA ASP A 8 3.69 1.58 15.57
C ASP A 8 2.59 2.55 15.11
N LEU A 9 2.71 3.07 13.90
CA LEU A 9 1.76 4.02 13.31
C LEU A 9 1.22 3.47 11.99
N ASP A 10 -0.07 3.57 11.82
CA ASP A 10 -0.76 3.23 10.58
C ASP A 10 -1.65 4.41 10.15
N PHE A 11 -1.56 4.80 8.88
CA PHE A 11 -2.26 5.95 8.33
C PHE A 11 -3.04 5.57 7.09
N HIS A 12 -4.28 6.02 6.98
CA HIS A 12 -4.99 6.18 5.72
C HIS A 12 -4.65 7.57 5.19
N ALA A 13 -3.99 7.67 4.04
CA ALA A 13 -3.52 8.93 3.53
C ALA A 13 -3.64 9.04 2.00
N ASP A 14 -3.89 10.27 1.54
CA ASP A 14 -3.87 10.62 0.13
C ASP A 14 -4.83 9.77 -0.73
N GLU A 15 -5.94 9.32 -0.16
CA GLU A 15 -7.00 8.57 -0.85
C GLU A 15 -7.88 9.51 -1.67
N SER A 16 -7.28 10.25 -2.56
CA SER A 16 -7.99 11.22 -3.42
C SER A 16 -7.30 11.42 -4.75
N GLY A 17 -8.02 12.03 -5.72
CA GLY A 17 -7.46 12.49 -7.00
C GLY A 17 -6.93 13.93 -6.96
N ASP A 18 -6.69 14.48 -5.78
CA ASP A 18 -6.12 15.81 -5.59
C ASP A 18 -4.59 15.74 -5.60
N PRO A 19 -3.90 16.33 -6.57
CA PRO A 19 -2.43 16.34 -6.62
C PRO A 19 -1.79 17.12 -5.45
N GLU A 20 -2.56 17.96 -4.75
CA GLU A 20 -2.07 18.68 -3.58
C GLU A 20 -2.20 17.88 -2.26
N ALA A 21 -2.86 16.73 -2.28
CA ALA A 21 -2.86 15.80 -1.14
C ALA A 21 -1.47 15.14 -1.06
N ARG A 22 -0.69 15.50 -0.04
CA ARG A 22 0.74 15.14 0.13
C ARG A 22 1.04 14.62 1.53
N ALA A 23 0.09 13.95 2.15
CA ALA A 23 0.27 13.44 3.50
C ALA A 23 1.35 12.36 3.58
N LEU A 24 1.54 11.54 2.54
CA LEU A 24 2.63 10.56 2.48
C LEU A 24 4.01 11.21 2.66
N ALA A 25 4.27 12.30 1.94
CA ALA A 25 5.52 13.05 2.10
C ALA A 25 5.67 13.62 3.52
N ALA A 26 4.61 14.26 4.04
CA ALA A 26 4.63 14.83 5.39
C ALA A 26 4.84 13.78 6.49
N ILE A 27 4.27 12.56 6.33
CA ILE A 27 4.48 11.44 7.25
C ILE A 27 5.95 10.99 7.22
N ALA A 28 6.52 10.83 6.02
CA ALA A 28 7.92 10.44 5.87
C ALA A 28 8.89 11.50 6.47
N GLU A 29 8.66 12.78 6.19
CA GLU A 29 9.41 13.89 6.79
C GLU A 29 9.30 13.89 8.32
N ALA A 30 8.10 13.68 8.86
CA ALA A 30 7.88 13.63 10.29
C ALA A 30 8.63 12.45 10.93
N LYS A 31 8.61 11.27 10.30
CA LYS A 31 9.35 10.09 10.78
C LYS A 31 10.84 10.38 10.88
N LEU A 32 11.44 10.98 9.84
CA LEU A 32 12.87 11.35 9.82
C LEU A 32 13.17 12.44 10.87
N ARG A 33 12.41 13.53 10.85
CA ARG A 33 12.61 14.66 11.76
C ARG A 33 12.56 14.28 13.22
N HIS A 34 11.63 13.38 13.59
CA HIS A 34 11.45 12.93 14.96
C HIS A 34 12.25 11.66 15.27
N ARG A 35 13.01 11.12 14.32
CA ARG A 35 13.76 9.86 14.47
C ARG A 35 12.88 8.76 15.07
N PHE A 36 11.65 8.67 14.55
CA PHE A 36 10.69 7.71 15.07
C PHE A 36 11.13 6.28 14.73
N ALA A 37 11.40 5.48 15.78
CA ALA A 37 11.96 4.13 15.63
C ALA A 37 10.91 3.05 15.33
N GLY A 38 9.62 3.33 15.58
CA GLY A 38 8.54 2.38 15.31
C GLY A 38 8.27 2.21 13.81
N THR A 39 7.54 1.14 13.49
CA THR A 39 7.05 0.90 12.14
C THR A 39 6.03 1.98 11.75
N VAL A 40 6.12 2.46 10.52
CA VAL A 40 5.13 3.36 9.93
C VAL A 40 4.62 2.76 8.65
N THR A 41 3.31 2.59 8.58
CA THR A 41 2.61 2.08 7.40
C THR A 41 1.61 3.12 6.90
N VAL A 42 1.51 3.26 5.58
CA VAL A 42 0.57 4.22 4.95
C VAL A 42 -0.24 3.50 3.89
N GLY A 43 -1.56 3.49 4.07
CA GLY A 43 -2.51 2.94 3.10
C GLY A 43 -2.91 3.94 2.04
N HIS A 44 -3.34 3.45 0.87
CA HIS A 44 -3.89 4.14 -0.30
C HIS A 44 -2.86 4.90 -1.14
N CYS A 45 -2.41 6.07 -0.72
CA CYS A 45 -1.47 6.92 -1.47
C CYS A 45 -1.88 7.19 -2.92
N CYS A 46 -3.19 7.29 -3.19
CA CYS A 46 -3.75 7.37 -4.54
C CYS A 46 -3.36 8.66 -5.26
N SER A 47 -3.29 9.80 -4.54
CA SER A 47 -2.98 11.11 -5.12
C SER A 47 -1.61 11.16 -5.78
N LEU A 48 -0.69 10.30 -5.35
CA LEU A 48 0.65 10.21 -5.92
C LEU A 48 0.62 9.99 -7.44
N ALA A 49 -0.36 9.20 -7.94
CA ALA A 49 -0.50 8.89 -9.37
C ALA A 49 -0.98 10.07 -10.23
N VAL A 50 -1.35 11.20 -9.64
CA VAL A 50 -1.79 12.42 -10.35
C VAL A 50 -0.87 13.62 -10.10
N GLN A 51 0.24 13.43 -9.37
CA GLN A 51 1.25 14.44 -9.13
C GLN A 51 2.24 14.53 -10.30
N ASP A 52 3.02 15.59 -10.35
CA ASP A 52 4.08 15.74 -11.33
C ASP A 52 5.27 14.82 -11.02
N GLU A 53 6.02 14.44 -12.06
CA GLU A 53 7.13 13.47 -11.95
C GLU A 53 8.22 13.90 -10.96
N ALA A 54 8.49 15.19 -10.83
CA ALA A 54 9.50 15.68 -9.91
C ALA A 54 9.02 15.57 -8.45
N THR A 55 7.74 15.78 -8.21
CA THR A 55 7.12 15.60 -6.89
C THR A 55 7.04 14.12 -6.54
N ILE A 56 6.64 13.26 -7.48
CA ILE A 56 6.66 11.80 -7.31
C ILE A 56 8.05 11.32 -6.91
N ALA A 57 9.06 11.68 -7.69
CA ALA A 57 10.44 11.24 -7.42
C ALA A 57 10.90 11.64 -6.01
N ARG A 58 10.74 12.92 -5.64
CA ARG A 58 11.11 13.41 -4.31
C ARG A 58 10.36 12.71 -3.18
N THR A 59 9.06 12.50 -3.35
CA THR A 59 8.23 11.83 -2.34
C THR A 59 8.70 10.39 -2.14
N LEU A 60 8.91 9.64 -3.22
CA LEU A 60 9.33 8.24 -3.13
C LEU A 60 10.74 8.09 -2.57
N ASP A 61 11.68 8.97 -2.92
CA ASP A 61 13.03 8.98 -2.35
C ASP A 61 12.97 9.22 -0.82
N LEU A 62 12.14 10.17 -0.39
CA LEU A 62 11.91 10.47 1.03
C LEU A 62 11.27 9.31 1.78
N VAL A 63 10.28 8.64 1.19
CA VAL A 63 9.60 7.47 1.74
C VAL A 63 10.57 6.31 1.92
N ALA A 64 11.44 6.08 0.93
CA ALA A 64 12.50 5.06 1.00
C ALA A 64 13.52 5.38 2.11
N GLU A 65 14.00 6.62 2.19
CA GLU A 65 14.92 7.08 3.24
C GLU A 65 14.31 6.92 4.63
N ALA A 66 13.04 7.29 4.78
CA ALA A 66 12.32 7.18 6.05
C ALA A 66 11.98 5.73 6.44
N GLY A 67 12.09 4.76 5.54
CA GLY A 67 11.69 3.38 5.80
C GLY A 67 10.20 3.28 6.13
N VAL A 68 9.35 3.97 5.37
CA VAL A 68 7.90 3.88 5.47
C VAL A 68 7.41 2.74 4.58
N ASN A 69 6.47 1.94 5.08
CA ASN A 69 5.82 0.87 4.34
C ASN A 69 4.54 1.39 3.68
N VAL A 70 4.20 0.85 2.52
CA VAL A 70 2.97 1.24 1.83
C VAL A 70 2.05 0.03 1.63
N VAL A 71 0.75 0.22 1.85
CA VAL A 71 -0.30 -0.75 1.52
C VAL A 71 -1.12 -0.21 0.36
N SER A 72 -1.04 -0.88 -0.79
CA SER A 72 -1.90 -0.59 -1.92
C SER A 72 -3.21 -1.36 -1.80
N LEU A 73 -4.31 -0.72 -2.12
CA LEU A 73 -5.68 -1.20 -1.95
C LEU A 73 -6.45 -1.14 -3.28
N PRO A 74 -5.91 -1.79 -4.35
CA PRO A 74 -6.32 -1.51 -5.72
C PRO A 74 -7.78 -1.87 -6.01
N MET A 75 -8.33 -2.92 -5.40
CA MET A 75 -9.73 -3.32 -5.61
C MET A 75 -10.69 -2.23 -5.13
N CYS A 76 -10.52 -1.80 -3.89
CA CYS A 76 -11.39 -0.82 -3.26
C CYS A 76 -11.20 0.56 -3.89
N ASN A 77 -9.96 1.01 -4.04
CA ASN A 77 -9.67 2.31 -4.64
C ASN A 77 -10.17 2.42 -6.08
N LEU A 78 -9.97 1.40 -6.91
CA LEU A 78 -10.48 1.37 -8.27
C LEU A 78 -12.00 1.49 -8.34
N TYR A 79 -12.71 0.97 -7.37
CA TYR A 79 -14.17 1.04 -7.28
C TYR A 79 -14.65 2.41 -6.77
N LEU A 80 -13.99 2.97 -5.75
CA LEU A 80 -14.42 4.20 -5.08
C LEU A 80 -13.98 5.47 -5.82
N GLN A 81 -12.78 5.48 -6.38
CA GLN A 81 -12.19 6.70 -6.92
C GLN A 81 -12.84 7.12 -8.25
N GLY A 82 -13.09 8.42 -8.39
CA GLY A 82 -13.72 8.99 -9.57
C GLY A 82 -15.18 8.58 -9.77
N ARG A 83 -15.80 7.94 -8.77
CA ARG A 83 -17.18 7.44 -8.84
C ARG A 83 -18.18 8.58 -8.88
N ARG A 84 -19.15 8.49 -9.80
CA ARG A 84 -20.26 9.43 -9.95
C ARG A 84 -21.48 8.73 -10.51
N SER A 85 -22.66 9.25 -10.16
CA SER A 85 -23.91 8.73 -10.70
C SER A 85 -23.95 8.85 -12.22
N ARG A 86 -24.28 7.77 -12.92
CA ARG A 86 -24.43 7.70 -14.39
C ARG A 86 -23.19 8.15 -15.19
N GLY A 87 -21.99 8.04 -14.60
CA GLY A 87 -20.74 8.39 -15.26
C GLY A 87 -19.68 7.31 -15.11
N THR A 88 -18.95 7.02 -16.19
CA THR A 88 -17.79 6.14 -16.11
C THR A 88 -16.62 6.86 -15.43
N PRO A 89 -16.01 6.28 -14.38
CA PRO A 89 -14.83 6.89 -13.76
C PRO A 89 -13.67 6.94 -14.76
N ARG A 90 -13.02 8.09 -14.85
CA ARG A 90 -11.82 8.26 -15.70
C ARG A 90 -10.55 8.01 -14.90
N TRP A 91 -10.49 8.53 -13.67
CA TRP A 91 -9.41 8.25 -12.73
C TRP A 91 -9.81 7.08 -11.83
N ARG A 92 -8.87 6.19 -11.54
CA ARG A 92 -9.16 4.92 -10.89
C ARG A 92 -8.46 4.71 -9.53
N GLY A 93 -7.68 5.68 -9.08
CA GLY A 93 -7.10 5.68 -7.73
C GLY A 93 -6.04 4.61 -7.47
N VAL A 94 -5.33 4.17 -8.50
CA VAL A 94 -4.24 3.20 -8.36
C VAL A 94 -2.94 3.93 -8.08
N THR A 95 -2.25 3.56 -6.99
CA THR A 95 -0.95 4.16 -6.63
C THR A 95 0.22 3.53 -7.40
N LEU A 96 1.42 4.09 -7.24
CA LEU A 96 2.62 3.81 -8.04
C LEU A 96 3.45 2.65 -7.46
N VAL A 97 2.88 1.44 -7.44
CA VAL A 97 3.49 0.26 -6.78
C VAL A 97 4.83 -0.17 -7.39
N HIS A 98 5.01 -0.06 -8.71
CA HIS A 98 6.25 -0.41 -9.38
C HIS A 98 7.38 0.57 -9.04
N GLU A 99 7.08 1.87 -9.05
CA GLU A 99 8.01 2.95 -8.73
C GLU A 99 8.47 2.88 -7.27
N MET A 100 7.57 2.49 -6.37
CA MET A 100 7.87 2.21 -4.96
C MET A 100 8.79 0.99 -4.83
N ALA A 101 8.44 -0.13 -5.47
CA ALA A 101 9.23 -1.35 -5.41
C ALA A 101 10.63 -1.15 -6.00
N ALA A 102 10.76 -0.36 -7.08
CA ALA A 102 12.05 -0.02 -7.69
C ALA A 102 12.98 0.76 -6.74
N ARG A 103 12.43 1.43 -5.73
CA ARG A 103 13.18 2.14 -4.67
C ARG A 103 13.36 1.31 -3.39
N GLY A 104 12.96 0.05 -3.40
CA GLY A 104 13.05 -0.83 -2.23
C GLY A 104 12.04 -0.50 -1.13
N ILE A 105 11.02 0.30 -1.41
CA ILE A 105 9.93 0.57 -0.47
C ILE A 105 9.11 -0.72 -0.33
N PRO A 106 8.88 -1.22 0.90
CA PRO A 106 8.02 -2.39 1.10
C PRO A 106 6.58 -2.07 0.72
N VAL A 107 6.08 -2.79 -0.29
CA VAL A 107 4.69 -2.64 -0.76
C VAL A 107 3.92 -3.91 -0.42
N SER A 108 2.84 -3.75 0.31
CA SER A 108 1.81 -4.77 0.52
C SER A 108 0.57 -4.47 -0.31
N VAL A 109 -0.23 -5.49 -0.57
CA VAL A 109 -1.54 -5.37 -1.22
C VAL A 109 -2.60 -5.99 -0.30
N ALA A 110 -3.71 -5.28 -0.09
CA ALA A 110 -4.79 -5.76 0.77
C ALA A 110 -6.18 -5.46 0.18
N SER A 111 -7.20 -6.06 0.78
CA SER A 111 -8.60 -5.95 0.33
C SER A 111 -9.20 -4.59 0.60
N ASP A 112 -8.89 -3.98 1.76
CA ASP A 112 -9.58 -2.82 2.30
C ASP A 112 -11.04 -3.18 2.68
N ASN A 113 -12.01 -2.33 2.37
CA ASN A 113 -13.44 -2.56 2.63
C ASN A 113 -13.93 -3.87 2.00
N CYS A 114 -14.87 -4.53 2.67
CA CYS A 114 -15.45 -5.78 2.21
C CYS A 114 -16.91 -5.88 2.68
N ARG A 115 -17.85 -6.03 1.72
CA ARG A 115 -19.29 -6.19 1.97
C ARG A 115 -19.86 -5.15 2.93
N ASP A 116 -19.44 -3.92 2.77
CA ASP A 116 -19.86 -2.77 3.58
C ASP A 116 -20.46 -1.64 2.71
N PRO A 117 -20.90 -0.50 3.30
CA PRO A 117 -21.49 0.59 2.52
C PRO A 117 -20.57 1.25 1.49
N PHE A 118 -19.26 1.12 1.63
CA PHE A 118 -18.28 1.68 0.71
C PHE A 118 -17.94 0.72 -0.42
N PHE A 119 -17.76 -0.55 -0.12
CA PHE A 119 -17.41 -1.59 -1.09
C PHE A 119 -18.23 -2.86 -0.84
N GLY A 120 -19.27 -3.06 -1.65
CA GLY A 120 -20.26 -4.16 -1.48
C GLY A 120 -19.78 -5.53 -1.95
N TYR A 121 -18.50 -5.71 -2.27
CA TYR A 121 -17.91 -6.92 -2.86
C TYR A 121 -16.79 -7.45 -1.96
N GLY A 122 -16.10 -8.50 -2.44
CA GLY A 122 -14.96 -9.11 -1.76
C GLY A 122 -15.39 -10.02 -0.59
N ASP A 123 -14.42 -10.71 -0.02
CA ASP A 123 -14.60 -11.60 1.13
C ASP A 123 -13.31 -11.75 1.97
N HIS A 124 -12.37 -10.82 1.83
CA HIS A 124 -11.04 -10.85 2.44
C HIS A 124 -10.15 -12.00 1.96
N ASP A 125 -10.46 -12.61 0.81
CA ASP A 125 -9.61 -13.62 0.19
C ASP A 125 -8.34 -12.97 -0.40
N GLY A 126 -7.20 -13.31 0.16
CA GLY A 126 -5.90 -12.81 -0.31
C GLY A 126 -5.58 -13.22 -1.75
N LEU A 127 -6.07 -14.36 -2.21
CA LEU A 127 -5.88 -14.80 -3.60
C LEU A 127 -6.71 -13.96 -4.58
N GLU A 128 -7.95 -13.65 -4.24
CA GLU A 128 -8.78 -12.71 -5.01
C GLU A 128 -8.09 -11.36 -5.10
N VAL A 129 -7.68 -10.81 -3.96
CA VAL A 129 -7.00 -9.52 -3.88
C VAL A 129 -5.75 -9.49 -4.77
N PHE A 130 -4.90 -10.51 -4.70
CA PHE A 130 -3.70 -10.59 -5.51
C PHE A 130 -4.02 -10.73 -7.01
N THR A 131 -4.98 -11.57 -7.36
CA THR A 131 -5.41 -11.74 -8.76
C THR A 131 -5.91 -10.44 -9.36
N GLN A 132 -6.67 -9.65 -8.62
CA GLN A 132 -7.12 -8.33 -9.07
C GLN A 132 -5.96 -7.34 -9.13
N ALA A 133 -5.09 -7.32 -8.12
CA ALA A 133 -3.92 -6.44 -8.11
C ALA A 133 -3.00 -6.69 -9.32
N VAL A 134 -2.77 -7.96 -9.69
CA VAL A 134 -1.99 -8.31 -10.90
C VAL A 134 -2.56 -7.64 -12.14
N ARG A 135 -3.89 -7.67 -12.31
CA ARG A 135 -4.56 -7.09 -13.49
C ARG A 135 -4.61 -5.57 -13.44
N ILE A 136 -4.85 -5.01 -12.27
CA ILE A 136 -5.02 -3.56 -12.08
C ILE A 136 -3.68 -2.83 -12.16
N CYS A 137 -2.66 -3.38 -11.49
CA CYS A 137 -1.34 -2.76 -11.35
C CYS A 137 -0.28 -3.35 -12.30
N HIS A 138 -0.67 -4.25 -13.23
CA HIS A 138 0.22 -4.93 -14.18
C HIS A 138 1.40 -5.66 -13.52
N LEU A 139 1.15 -6.38 -12.41
CA LEU A 139 2.19 -7.04 -11.64
C LEU A 139 2.74 -8.32 -12.32
N ASP A 140 2.28 -8.63 -13.51
CA ASP A 140 2.78 -9.69 -14.37
C ASP A 140 3.94 -9.24 -15.28
N ARG A 141 4.36 -7.95 -15.24
CA ARG A 141 5.36 -7.38 -16.15
C ARG A 141 6.42 -6.52 -15.45
N PRO A 142 7.45 -7.10 -14.85
CA PRO A 142 7.68 -8.54 -14.64
C PRO A 142 6.85 -9.11 -13.50
N PHE A 143 6.55 -10.40 -13.53
CA PHE A 143 5.85 -11.06 -12.43
C PHE A 143 6.72 -11.05 -11.15
N GLY A 144 7.99 -11.39 -11.26
CA GLY A 144 9.00 -11.22 -10.22
C GLY A 144 8.57 -11.73 -8.85
N ALA A 145 8.79 -10.88 -7.83
CA ALA A 145 8.53 -11.18 -6.42
C ALA A 145 7.17 -10.68 -5.91
N TRP A 146 6.27 -10.24 -6.78
CA TRP A 146 4.97 -9.67 -6.39
C TRP A 146 4.08 -10.57 -5.51
N PRO A 147 4.12 -11.92 -5.58
CA PRO A 147 3.42 -12.74 -4.59
C PRO A 147 3.81 -12.43 -3.13
N ASN A 148 5.00 -11.89 -2.88
CA ASN A 148 5.39 -11.44 -1.56
C ASN A 148 4.52 -10.28 -1.02
N ALA A 149 3.88 -9.50 -1.90
CA ALA A 149 3.07 -8.35 -1.50
C ALA A 149 1.81 -8.72 -0.71
N ILE A 150 1.34 -9.98 -0.80
CA ILE A 150 0.23 -10.50 0.01
C ILE A 150 0.67 -11.50 1.08
N ALA A 151 1.95 -11.83 1.15
CA ALA A 151 2.45 -12.87 2.04
C ALA A 151 3.62 -12.37 2.89
N ARG A 152 4.85 -12.41 2.34
CA ARG A 152 6.07 -12.12 3.08
C ARG A 152 6.18 -10.65 3.51
N THR A 153 5.83 -9.72 2.63
CA THR A 153 5.96 -8.29 2.92
C THR A 153 5.04 -7.86 4.07
N PRO A 154 3.71 -8.13 4.04
CA PRO A 154 2.86 -7.79 5.18
C PRO A 154 3.25 -8.51 6.46
N ALA A 155 3.67 -9.78 6.40
CA ALA A 155 4.16 -10.49 7.59
C ALA A 155 5.37 -9.81 8.22
N ALA A 156 6.34 -9.38 7.39
CA ALA A 156 7.53 -8.66 7.86
C ALA A 156 7.17 -7.29 8.46
N VAL A 157 6.27 -6.54 7.82
CA VAL A 157 5.80 -5.22 8.29
C VAL A 157 5.09 -5.34 9.65
N MET A 158 4.30 -6.39 9.84
CA MET A 158 3.59 -6.67 11.11
C MET A 158 4.46 -7.36 12.16
N GLY A 159 5.73 -7.68 11.87
CA GLY A 159 6.62 -8.38 12.80
C GLY A 159 6.21 -9.84 13.06
N ILE A 160 5.47 -10.48 12.15
CA ILE A 160 5.04 -11.87 12.29
C ILE A 160 6.16 -12.79 11.77
N GLU A 161 6.95 -13.28 12.69
CA GLU A 161 8.07 -14.16 12.37
C GLU A 161 7.57 -15.52 11.81
N GLY A 162 8.25 -15.98 10.75
CA GLY A 162 7.97 -17.29 10.16
C GLY A 162 6.79 -17.34 9.22
N ALA A 163 5.96 -16.31 9.14
CA ALA A 163 4.82 -16.24 8.22
C ALA A 163 5.22 -15.75 6.81
N GLY A 164 4.32 -15.96 5.85
CA GLY A 164 4.44 -15.44 4.48
C GLY A 164 5.56 -16.06 3.64
N ARG A 165 6.10 -17.20 4.02
CA ARG A 165 7.14 -17.94 3.27
C ARG A 165 7.07 -19.44 3.54
N ILE A 166 7.48 -20.22 2.56
CA ILE A 166 7.63 -21.68 2.71
C ILE A 166 9.10 -21.98 3.01
N ALA A 167 9.36 -22.60 4.16
CA ALA A 167 10.68 -23.07 4.52
C ALA A 167 10.60 -24.24 5.52
N VAL A 168 11.66 -25.04 5.60
CA VAL A 168 11.73 -26.16 6.55
C VAL A 168 11.62 -25.64 7.99
N GLY A 169 10.74 -26.25 8.78
CA GLY A 169 10.54 -25.92 10.20
C GLY A 169 9.54 -24.78 10.45
N LEU A 170 8.96 -24.18 9.42
CA LEU A 170 7.90 -23.20 9.56
C LEU A 170 6.51 -23.86 9.56
N PRO A 171 5.48 -23.18 10.13
CA PRO A 171 4.10 -23.61 10.02
C PRO A 171 3.67 -23.79 8.57
N ALA A 172 2.82 -24.78 8.30
CA ALA A 172 2.27 -25.04 6.97
C ALA A 172 0.93 -24.31 6.78
N ASP A 173 0.94 -23.01 7.02
CA ASP A 173 -0.22 -22.13 6.77
C ASP A 173 -0.28 -21.82 5.28
N LEU A 174 -0.92 -22.73 4.54
CA LEU A 174 -0.98 -22.72 3.08
C LEU A 174 -2.45 -22.58 2.63
N VAL A 175 -2.65 -21.90 1.50
CA VAL A 175 -3.95 -21.75 0.82
C VAL A 175 -3.90 -22.53 -0.48
#